data_b7507528414a29e35c2a3a1ad4430149
#
_entry.id   b7507528414a29e35c2a3a1ad4430149
#
_cell.length_a   1.000
_cell.length_b   1.000
_cell.length_c   1.000
_cell.angle_alpha   90.00
_cell.angle_beta   90.00
_cell.angle_gamma   90.00
#
_symmetry.space_group_name_H-M   'P 1'
#
loop_
_entity.id
_entity.type
_entity.pdbx_description
1 polymer ?
#
loop_
_entity_poly.entity_id
_entity_poly.type
_entity_poly.pdbx_seq_one_letter_code
_entity_poly.pdbx_strand_id
1 'polypeptide(L)'
;MEDNDLTQREPNNWPLPHTVADAAERGDLQAVKAWLARPTSGIDAMDNCQWTLLHHACLASTPTADHEALAQYLLSRGASVNYGVTNGHGKASVLHIAVARHHRSHPTDMVGILLRAGAEVDPRDMNGESPIAWAIGKFRDAPSERRLTRALECTVQLLRYGAPLADRGFGLEGGVPRSLESFMDMQAAHSPELLSNRHWIDCQAIVTGVKTAGSWRAFRDDKNNPWRAYERVPRKAVLRLRSLVARKRATTTNPLFNALFASPNEIVWHVLGFWNARIPS
;
A
#
# COMPACT_ATOMS: atom_id res chain seq x y z
N MET A 1 45.22 4.08 -17.90
CA MET A 1 44.01 3.72 -18.69
C MET A 1 43.67 2.32 -18.21
N GLU A 2 42.89 2.20 -17.16
CA GLU A 2 42.42 0.89 -16.65
C GLU A 2 41.19 0.54 -17.44
N ASP A 3 41.33 -0.45 -18.35
CA ASP A 3 40.22 -1.14 -18.96
C ASP A 3 39.43 -1.81 -17.85
N ASN A 4 38.38 -1.16 -17.41
CA ASN A 4 37.47 -1.68 -16.43
C ASN A 4 36.75 -2.87 -17.08
N ASP A 5 37.23 -4.07 -16.77
CA ASP A 5 36.73 -5.35 -17.30
C ASP A 5 35.24 -5.51 -16.96
N LEU A 6 34.39 -5.11 -17.90
CA LEU A 6 32.94 -5.18 -17.80
C LEU A 6 32.41 -6.63 -17.83
N THR A 7 33.29 -7.61 -18.03
CA THR A 7 32.91 -9.02 -18.18
C THR A 7 32.80 -9.78 -16.85
N GLN A 8 33.26 -9.20 -15.73
CA GLN A 8 33.25 -9.84 -14.41
C GLN A 8 32.13 -9.34 -13.47
N ARG A 9 31.23 -8.46 -13.95
CA ARG A 9 30.10 -8.02 -13.13
C ARG A 9 29.01 -9.09 -13.14
N GLU A 10 28.60 -9.53 -11.96
CA GLU A 10 27.42 -10.35 -11.75
C GLU A 10 26.25 -9.77 -12.55
N PRO A 11 25.44 -10.56 -13.28
CA PRO A 11 24.40 -10.07 -14.20
C PRO A 11 23.36 -9.15 -13.56
N ASN A 12 23.26 -9.13 -12.23
CA ASN A 12 22.33 -8.26 -11.49
C ASN A 12 22.97 -6.92 -11.05
N ASN A 13 24.23 -6.64 -11.39
CA ASN A 13 24.97 -5.45 -10.90
C ASN A 13 25.20 -4.40 -12.00
N TRP A 14 24.43 -4.44 -13.08
CA TRP A 14 24.48 -3.40 -14.09
C TRP A 14 23.74 -2.15 -13.58
N PRO A 15 24.32 -0.95 -13.76
CA PRO A 15 23.64 0.28 -13.37
C PRO A 15 22.33 0.43 -14.14
N LEU A 16 21.26 0.75 -13.42
CA LEU A 16 19.97 1.07 -14.02
C LEU A 16 20.09 2.41 -14.76
N PRO A 17 19.90 2.46 -16.08
CA PRO A 17 19.94 3.72 -16.81
C PRO A 17 18.80 4.65 -16.36
N HIS A 18 19.08 5.94 -16.21
CA HIS A 18 18.12 6.95 -15.80
C HIS A 18 16.87 6.98 -16.68
N THR A 19 17.05 6.83 -18.00
CA THR A 19 15.95 6.80 -18.96
C THR A 19 14.98 5.63 -18.72
N VAL A 20 15.47 4.50 -18.21
CA VAL A 20 14.66 3.33 -17.89
C VAL A 20 14.01 3.47 -16.53
N ALA A 21 14.69 4.07 -15.55
CA ALA A 21 14.13 4.48 -14.28
C ALA A 21 12.94 5.44 -14.49
N ASP A 22 13.11 6.47 -15.30
CA ASP A 22 12.04 7.42 -15.67
C ASP A 22 10.88 6.73 -16.40
N ALA A 23 11.18 5.73 -17.26
CA ALA A 23 10.14 4.94 -17.91
C ALA A 23 9.32 4.14 -16.88
N ALA A 24 9.98 3.56 -15.87
CA ALA A 24 9.29 2.87 -14.78
C ALA A 24 8.43 3.82 -13.93
N GLU A 25 8.90 5.03 -13.67
CA GLU A 25 8.13 6.07 -12.96
C GLU A 25 6.93 6.58 -13.75
N ARG A 26 6.94 6.46 -15.06
CA ARG A 26 5.77 6.76 -15.92
C ARG A 26 4.85 5.57 -16.16
N GLY A 27 5.20 4.39 -15.66
CA GLY A 27 4.45 3.16 -15.90
C GLY A 27 4.62 2.60 -17.32
N ASP A 28 5.69 2.99 -18.04
CA ASP A 28 5.94 2.53 -19.41
C ASP A 28 6.48 1.09 -19.42
N LEU A 29 5.54 0.17 -19.34
CA LEU A 29 5.82 -1.27 -19.37
C LEU A 29 6.56 -1.71 -20.63
N GLN A 30 6.33 -1.06 -21.79
CA GLN A 30 6.95 -1.48 -23.04
C GLN A 30 8.43 -1.08 -23.09
N ALA A 31 8.76 0.14 -22.66
CA ALA A 31 10.14 0.58 -22.55
C ALA A 31 10.95 -0.28 -21.57
N VAL A 32 10.36 -0.61 -20.41
CA VAL A 32 11.00 -1.50 -19.41
C VAL A 32 11.20 -2.92 -19.98
N LYS A 33 10.21 -3.49 -20.67
CA LYS A 33 10.33 -4.79 -21.33
C LYS A 33 11.44 -4.80 -22.39
N ALA A 34 11.50 -3.76 -23.22
CA ALA A 34 12.52 -3.62 -24.27
C ALA A 34 13.93 -3.55 -23.66
N TRP A 35 14.08 -2.88 -22.54
CA TRP A 35 15.35 -2.84 -21.84
C TRP A 35 15.71 -4.18 -21.21
N LEU A 36 14.76 -4.82 -20.52
CA LEU A 36 14.97 -6.14 -19.88
C LEU A 36 15.23 -7.28 -20.88
N ALA A 37 14.94 -7.08 -22.16
CA ALA A 37 15.29 -8.04 -23.21
C ALA A 37 16.79 -8.00 -23.62
N ARG A 38 17.56 -7.02 -23.12
CA ARG A 38 18.98 -6.87 -23.45
C ARG A 38 19.83 -7.80 -22.59
N PRO A 39 20.93 -8.39 -23.13
CA PRO A 39 21.81 -9.27 -22.34
C PRO A 39 22.46 -8.59 -21.14
N THR A 40 22.61 -7.26 -21.19
CA THR A 40 23.25 -6.44 -20.14
C THR A 40 22.25 -5.85 -19.15
N SER A 41 21.01 -6.31 -19.14
CA SER A 41 20.00 -5.84 -18.21
C SER A 41 19.84 -6.79 -17.01
N GLY A 42 19.65 -6.24 -15.81
CA GLY A 42 19.34 -6.97 -14.61
C GLY A 42 17.97 -6.58 -14.07
N ILE A 43 17.17 -7.56 -13.65
CA ILE A 43 15.82 -7.29 -13.09
C ILE A 43 15.88 -6.44 -11.81
N ASP A 44 16.93 -6.63 -11.00
CA ASP A 44 17.20 -5.90 -9.78
C ASP A 44 18.35 -4.87 -9.97
N ALA A 45 18.63 -4.45 -11.22
CA ALA A 45 19.56 -3.36 -11.48
C ALA A 45 19.16 -2.09 -10.71
N MET A 46 20.15 -1.38 -10.19
CA MET A 46 19.98 -0.22 -9.34
C MET A 46 20.50 1.04 -9.99
N ASP A 47 19.85 2.16 -9.71
CA ASP A 47 20.38 3.49 -9.98
C ASP A 47 21.43 3.91 -8.92
N ASN A 48 21.94 5.13 -9.06
CA ASN A 48 22.90 5.71 -8.12
C ASN A 48 22.33 5.91 -6.71
N CYS A 49 21.00 5.93 -6.57
CA CYS A 49 20.29 5.98 -5.30
C CYS A 49 20.04 4.58 -4.71
N GLN A 50 20.51 3.53 -5.39
CA GLN A 50 20.27 2.12 -5.05
C GLN A 50 18.79 1.73 -5.13
N TRP A 51 18.03 2.36 -6.02
CA TRP A 51 16.65 2.02 -6.29
C TRP A 51 16.56 1.13 -7.52
N THR A 52 15.73 0.08 -7.41
CA THR A 52 15.45 -0.84 -8.53
C THR A 52 14.27 -0.35 -9.34
N LEU A 53 14.01 -0.99 -10.48
CA LEU A 53 12.81 -0.74 -11.29
C LEU A 53 11.52 -0.83 -10.48
N LEU A 54 11.46 -1.74 -9.50
CA LEU A 54 10.28 -1.89 -8.66
C LEU A 54 10.09 -0.69 -7.71
N HIS A 55 11.18 -0.09 -7.22
CA HIS A 55 11.11 1.17 -6.46
C HIS A 55 10.57 2.31 -7.33
N HIS A 56 11.09 2.45 -8.55
CA HIS A 56 10.64 3.48 -9.49
C HIS A 56 9.17 3.30 -9.91
N ALA A 57 8.72 2.07 -10.13
CA ALA A 57 7.31 1.80 -10.41
C ALA A 57 6.39 2.22 -9.24
N CYS A 58 6.88 2.15 -7.99
CA CYS A 58 6.14 2.60 -6.80
C CYS A 58 6.26 4.11 -6.53
N LEU A 59 7.28 4.78 -7.09
CA LEU A 59 7.60 6.19 -6.84
C LEU A 59 6.69 7.16 -7.60
N ALA A 60 5.93 6.68 -8.56
CA ALA A 60 5.07 7.49 -9.41
C ALA A 60 4.29 8.56 -8.63
N SER A 61 4.33 9.80 -9.11
CA SER A 61 3.57 10.91 -8.50
C SER A 61 2.06 10.73 -8.65
N THR A 62 1.64 10.04 -9.71
CA THR A 62 0.25 9.71 -10.02
C THR A 62 0.16 8.24 -10.44
N PRO A 63 0.20 7.29 -9.48
CA PRO A 63 0.16 5.87 -9.82
C PRO A 63 -1.14 5.53 -10.57
N THR A 64 -1.02 4.71 -11.62
CA THR A 64 -2.09 4.26 -12.51
C THR A 64 -2.14 2.73 -12.57
N ALA A 65 -3.11 2.18 -13.27
CA ALA A 65 -3.16 0.75 -13.57
C ALA A 65 -1.92 0.24 -14.34
N ASP A 66 -1.26 1.11 -15.11
CA ASP A 66 -0.03 0.75 -15.83
C ASP A 66 1.13 0.51 -14.88
N HIS A 67 1.22 1.26 -13.78
CA HIS A 67 2.22 1.03 -12.73
C HIS A 67 1.97 -0.28 -11.98
N GLU A 68 0.69 -0.64 -11.73
CA GLU A 68 0.36 -1.96 -11.18
C GLU A 68 0.74 -3.09 -12.13
N ALA A 69 0.44 -2.94 -13.42
CA ALA A 69 0.80 -3.91 -14.43
C ALA A 69 2.32 -4.06 -14.55
N LEU A 70 3.07 -2.94 -14.47
CA LEU A 70 4.53 -2.95 -14.45
C LEU A 70 5.07 -3.66 -13.22
N ALA A 71 4.58 -3.33 -12.02
CA ALA A 71 5.01 -3.99 -10.79
C ALA A 71 4.72 -5.50 -10.82
N GLN A 72 3.53 -5.90 -11.25
CA GLN A 72 3.18 -7.31 -11.42
C GLN A 72 4.08 -8.02 -12.43
N TYR A 73 4.39 -7.36 -13.55
CA TYR A 73 5.33 -7.88 -14.54
C TYR A 73 6.73 -8.07 -13.94
N LEU A 74 7.28 -7.06 -13.27
CA LEU A 74 8.60 -7.16 -12.63
C LEU A 74 8.66 -8.29 -11.61
N LEU A 75 7.65 -8.40 -10.74
CA LEU A 75 7.54 -9.47 -9.75
C LEU A 75 7.41 -10.85 -10.40
N SER A 76 6.64 -10.97 -11.49
CA SER A 76 6.52 -12.23 -12.25
C SER A 76 7.83 -12.65 -12.93
N ARG A 77 8.73 -11.70 -13.18
CA ARG A 77 10.06 -11.93 -13.73
C ARG A 77 11.12 -12.19 -12.65
N GLY A 78 10.72 -12.21 -11.37
CA GLY A 78 11.61 -12.51 -10.26
C GLY A 78 12.29 -11.29 -9.63
N ALA A 79 11.77 -10.07 -9.86
CA ALA A 79 12.26 -8.90 -9.14
C ALA A 79 12.13 -9.10 -7.63
N SER A 80 13.19 -8.80 -6.89
CA SER A 80 13.20 -8.92 -5.44
C SER A 80 12.35 -7.83 -4.80
N VAL A 81 11.26 -8.23 -4.16
CA VAL A 81 10.36 -7.32 -3.44
C VAL A 81 10.99 -6.72 -2.19
N ASN A 82 12.02 -7.39 -1.64
CA ASN A 82 12.71 -6.99 -0.42
C ASN A 82 14.12 -6.47 -0.69
N TYR A 83 14.40 -6.06 -1.93
CA TYR A 83 15.72 -5.53 -2.26
C TYR A 83 16.02 -4.27 -1.42
N GLY A 84 17.22 -4.21 -0.86
CA GLY A 84 17.66 -3.07 -0.02
C GLY A 84 17.30 -3.20 1.47
N VAL A 85 16.34 -4.05 1.84
CA VAL A 85 16.00 -4.30 3.25
C VAL A 85 17.11 -5.07 3.95
N THR A 86 17.70 -6.05 3.26
CA THR A 86 18.72 -6.96 3.80
C THR A 86 20.13 -6.37 3.82
N ASN A 87 20.39 -5.29 3.11
CA ASN A 87 21.74 -4.76 2.90
C ASN A 87 22.15 -3.68 3.92
N GLY A 88 21.39 -3.47 4.98
CA GLY A 88 21.77 -2.61 6.11
C GLY A 88 21.91 -1.12 5.81
N HIS A 89 21.53 -0.67 4.62
CA HIS A 89 21.69 0.73 4.21
C HIS A 89 20.59 1.68 4.69
N GLY A 90 19.65 1.19 5.52
CA GLY A 90 18.64 2.01 6.19
C GLY A 90 17.70 2.79 5.26
N LYS A 91 17.62 2.41 3.97
CA LYS A 91 16.77 3.11 3.00
C LYS A 91 15.34 2.63 3.08
N ALA A 92 14.43 3.48 2.62
CA ALA A 92 13.03 3.13 2.50
C ALA A 92 12.87 1.92 1.56
N SER A 93 12.20 0.85 2.02
CA SER A 93 11.87 -0.30 1.17
C SER A 93 10.83 0.06 0.13
N VAL A 94 10.66 -0.80 -0.88
CA VAL A 94 9.58 -0.66 -1.87
C VAL A 94 8.21 -0.49 -1.20
N LEU A 95 7.98 -1.20 -0.08
CA LEU A 95 6.72 -1.10 0.67
C LEU A 95 6.55 0.29 1.33
N HIS A 96 7.61 0.90 1.87
CA HIS A 96 7.56 2.28 2.38
C HIS A 96 7.16 3.27 1.29
N ILE A 97 7.77 3.15 0.11
CA ILE A 97 7.48 4.03 -1.03
C ILE A 97 6.05 3.85 -1.49
N ALA A 98 5.57 2.60 -1.62
CA ALA A 98 4.19 2.32 -2.00
C ALA A 98 3.20 2.93 -1.01
N VAL A 99 3.44 2.80 0.29
CA VAL A 99 2.62 3.42 1.35
C VAL A 99 2.66 4.95 1.24
N ALA A 100 3.84 5.54 1.06
CA ALA A 100 3.98 6.99 0.92
C ALA A 100 3.21 7.55 -0.29
N ARG A 101 3.09 6.77 -1.36
CA ARG A 101 2.44 7.17 -2.61
C ARG A 101 0.97 6.74 -2.72
N HIS A 102 0.51 5.81 -1.92
CA HIS A 102 -0.86 5.27 -1.96
C HIS A 102 -1.96 6.35 -1.81
N HIS A 103 -1.66 7.46 -1.15
CA HIS A 103 -2.60 8.56 -0.92
C HIS A 103 -2.80 9.49 -2.15
N ARG A 104 -2.04 9.27 -3.25
CA ARG A 104 -2.11 10.16 -4.42
C ARG A 104 -3.14 9.69 -5.44
N SER A 105 -3.87 10.17 -6.09
CA SER A 105 -4.81 10.27 -7.21
C SER A 105 -5.58 9.02 -7.67
N HIS A 106 -5.09 7.80 -7.66
CA HIS A 106 -5.81 6.64 -8.21
C HIS A 106 -5.98 5.49 -7.21
N PRO A 107 -7.04 4.66 -7.34
CA PRO A 107 -7.28 3.49 -6.51
C PRO A 107 -6.35 2.33 -6.94
N THR A 108 -5.04 2.52 -6.83
CA THR A 108 -4.08 1.46 -7.06
C THR A 108 -3.93 0.61 -5.80
N ASP A 109 -3.80 -0.71 -5.97
CA ASP A 109 -3.56 -1.66 -4.88
C ASP A 109 -2.06 -2.05 -4.80
N MET A 110 -1.16 -1.09 -5.04
CA MET A 110 0.28 -1.35 -5.05
C MET A 110 0.76 -1.99 -3.73
N VAL A 111 0.28 -1.48 -2.60
CA VAL A 111 0.61 -2.05 -1.28
C VAL A 111 0.18 -3.51 -1.20
N GLY A 112 -1.04 -3.84 -1.62
CA GLY A 112 -1.54 -5.21 -1.63
C GLY A 112 -0.79 -6.10 -2.63
N ILE A 113 -0.36 -5.59 -3.78
CA ILE A 113 0.46 -6.33 -4.76
C ILE A 113 1.78 -6.73 -4.11
N LEU A 114 2.48 -5.80 -3.48
CA LEU A 114 3.77 -6.05 -2.83
C LEU A 114 3.64 -7.02 -1.66
N LEU A 115 2.62 -6.85 -0.81
CA LEU A 115 2.37 -7.74 0.34
C LEU A 115 2.04 -9.16 -0.13
N ARG A 116 1.26 -9.33 -1.20
CA ARG A 116 1.00 -10.66 -1.80
C ARG A 116 2.23 -11.28 -2.43
N ALA A 117 3.18 -10.47 -2.89
CA ALA A 117 4.47 -10.93 -3.41
C ALA A 117 5.49 -11.27 -2.30
N GLY A 118 5.12 -11.14 -1.02
CA GLY A 118 5.99 -11.46 0.11
C GLY A 118 6.88 -10.30 0.55
N ALA A 119 6.44 -9.06 0.36
CA ALA A 119 7.12 -7.91 0.94
C ALA A 119 7.20 -8.07 2.46
N GLU A 120 8.37 -7.82 3.03
CA GLU A 120 8.55 -7.72 4.48
C GLU A 120 7.64 -6.62 5.02
N VAL A 121 6.86 -6.94 6.06
CA VAL A 121 5.81 -6.04 6.56
C VAL A 121 6.37 -4.99 7.50
N ASP A 122 7.49 -5.29 8.15
CA ASP A 122 8.14 -4.44 9.16
C ASP A 122 9.61 -4.10 8.84
N PRO A 123 9.97 -3.76 7.59
CA PRO A 123 11.28 -3.23 7.31
C PRO A 123 11.44 -1.88 8.01
N ARG A 124 12.69 -1.50 8.30
CA ARG A 124 13.00 -0.22 8.94
C ARG A 124 13.77 0.67 7.99
N ASP A 125 13.32 1.91 7.87
CA ASP A 125 14.06 2.94 7.15
C ASP A 125 15.22 3.49 7.98
N MET A 126 15.93 4.49 7.45
CA MET A 126 17.09 5.11 8.13
C MET A 126 16.72 5.81 9.45
N ASN A 127 15.44 6.12 9.67
CA ASN A 127 14.91 6.71 10.89
C ASN A 127 14.38 5.66 11.87
N GLY A 128 14.46 4.37 11.50
CA GLY A 128 13.85 3.27 12.25
C GLY A 128 12.33 3.18 12.10
N GLU A 129 11.73 3.94 11.18
CA GLU A 129 10.29 3.93 10.95
C GLU A 129 9.88 2.74 10.07
N SER A 130 8.72 2.16 10.38
CA SER A 130 8.11 1.06 9.61
C SER A 130 7.07 1.56 8.61
N PRO A 131 6.67 0.74 7.62
CA PRO A 131 5.60 1.12 6.69
C PRO A 131 4.29 1.52 7.38
N ILE A 132 3.93 0.88 8.52
CA ILE A 132 2.71 1.26 9.25
C ILE A 132 2.86 2.62 9.94
N ALA A 133 4.05 2.99 10.40
CA ALA A 133 4.33 4.33 10.92
C ALA A 133 4.16 5.38 9.83
N TRP A 134 4.68 5.10 8.64
CA TRP A 134 4.49 5.97 7.48
C TRP A 134 3.02 6.13 7.10
N ALA A 135 2.24 5.03 7.13
CA ALA A 135 0.80 5.09 6.87
C ALA A 135 0.07 5.99 7.87
N ILE A 136 0.38 5.86 9.16
CA ILE A 136 -0.20 6.68 10.24
C ILE A 136 0.26 8.13 10.14
N GLY A 137 1.53 8.38 9.85
CA GLY A 137 2.05 9.75 9.64
C GLY A 137 1.31 10.50 8.52
N LYS A 138 0.77 9.77 7.53
CA LYS A 138 0.00 10.38 6.43
C LYS A 138 -1.34 10.98 6.85
N PHE A 139 -1.89 10.63 8.00
CA PHE A 139 -3.10 11.29 8.51
C PHE A 139 -2.84 12.77 8.81
N ARG A 140 -1.67 13.12 9.37
CA ARG A 140 -1.29 14.51 9.64
C ARG A 140 -1.15 15.33 8.35
N ASP A 141 -0.56 14.73 7.32
CA ASP A 141 -0.25 15.43 6.05
C ASP A 141 -1.43 15.40 5.07
N ALA A 142 -2.62 14.96 5.49
CA ALA A 142 -3.73 14.67 4.60
C ALA A 142 -4.76 15.81 4.57
N PRO A 143 -4.70 16.73 3.59
CA PRO A 143 -5.63 17.85 3.49
C PRO A 143 -7.01 17.45 2.93
N SER A 144 -7.23 16.17 2.58
CA SER A 144 -8.47 15.72 1.94
C SER A 144 -8.96 14.39 2.49
N GLU A 145 -10.29 14.26 2.57
CA GLU A 145 -11.01 13.04 2.97
C GLU A 145 -10.52 11.80 2.23
N ARG A 146 -10.23 11.93 0.93
CA ARG A 146 -9.71 10.84 0.11
C ARG A 146 -8.35 10.33 0.59
N ARG A 147 -7.46 11.23 1.01
CA ARG A 147 -6.14 10.85 1.53
C ARG A 147 -6.25 10.16 2.87
N LEU A 148 -7.15 10.62 3.72
CA LEU A 148 -7.45 10.01 5.01
C LEU A 148 -8.00 8.59 4.85
N THR A 149 -8.95 8.40 3.92
CA THR A 149 -9.45 7.06 3.56
C THR A 149 -8.31 6.14 3.12
N ARG A 150 -7.38 6.64 2.29
CA ARG A 150 -6.24 5.86 1.82
C ARG A 150 -5.25 5.51 2.91
N ALA A 151 -4.97 6.43 3.82
CA ALA A 151 -4.12 6.15 4.99
C ALA A 151 -4.73 5.03 5.85
N LEU A 152 -6.04 5.06 6.07
CA LEU A 152 -6.77 4.01 6.78
C LEU A 152 -6.69 2.67 6.03
N GLU A 153 -6.93 2.66 4.72
CA GLU A 153 -6.83 1.45 3.88
C GLU A 153 -5.43 0.82 3.96
N CYS A 154 -4.37 1.63 3.86
CA CYS A 154 -2.99 1.16 4.02
C CYS A 154 -2.75 0.55 5.39
N THR A 155 -3.18 1.24 6.46
CA THR A 155 -3.02 0.75 7.84
C THR A 155 -3.71 -0.61 8.01
N VAL A 156 -4.94 -0.73 7.52
CA VAL A 156 -5.71 -1.98 7.56
C VAL A 156 -5.01 -3.10 6.78
N GLN A 157 -4.48 -2.81 5.59
CA GLN A 157 -3.75 -3.81 4.81
C GLN A 157 -2.49 -4.28 5.54
N LEU A 158 -1.69 -3.36 6.08
CA LEU A 158 -0.49 -3.71 6.84
C LEU A 158 -0.81 -4.56 8.07
N LEU A 159 -1.85 -4.20 8.83
CA LEU A 159 -2.30 -4.99 9.97
C LEU A 159 -2.77 -6.39 9.58
N ARG A 160 -3.43 -6.55 8.43
CA ARG A 160 -3.81 -7.87 7.88
C ARG A 160 -2.64 -8.78 7.63
N TYR A 161 -1.54 -8.21 7.20
CA TYR A 161 -0.30 -8.95 6.91
C TYR A 161 0.62 -9.06 8.12
N GLY A 162 0.16 -8.64 9.31
CA GLY A 162 0.86 -8.85 10.56
C GLY A 162 1.84 -7.75 10.94
N ALA A 163 1.61 -6.52 10.49
CA ALA A 163 2.41 -5.39 10.96
C ALA A 163 2.39 -5.32 12.50
N PRO A 164 3.55 -5.21 13.16
CA PRO A 164 3.63 -5.22 14.60
C PRO A 164 3.03 -3.95 15.20
N LEU A 165 2.32 -4.12 16.30
CA LEU A 165 1.75 -3.01 17.08
C LEU A 165 2.69 -2.52 18.18
N ALA A 166 3.65 -3.36 18.58
CA ALA A 166 4.71 -3.01 19.51
C ALA A 166 5.93 -2.60 18.70
N ASP A 167 6.42 -1.41 18.94
CA ASP A 167 7.49 -0.88 18.13
C ASP A 167 8.85 -0.96 18.81
N ARG A 168 9.88 -1.24 18.01
CA ARG A 168 11.27 -1.21 18.40
C ARG A 168 11.99 0.09 18.00
N GLY A 169 11.27 1.15 17.58
CA GLY A 169 11.97 2.33 17.11
C GLY A 169 11.15 3.42 16.43
N PHE A 170 9.98 3.80 16.92
CA PHE A 170 9.35 5.05 16.49
C PHE A 170 10.06 6.25 17.09
N GLY A 171 10.98 6.83 16.33
CA GLY A 171 11.67 8.07 16.66
C GLY A 171 12.76 7.93 17.72
N LEU A 172 13.95 8.33 17.33
CA LEU A 172 15.18 8.33 18.14
C LEU A 172 15.21 9.52 19.13
N GLU A 173 14.25 9.63 20.03
CA GLU A 173 14.49 10.41 21.23
C GLU A 173 14.47 9.47 22.44
N GLY A 174 15.65 9.06 22.86
CA GLY A 174 15.85 8.35 24.14
C GLY A 174 15.75 6.84 24.12
N GLY A 175 15.70 6.17 22.96
CA GLY A 175 15.85 4.70 22.88
C GLY A 175 14.72 3.86 23.52
N VAL A 176 13.58 4.47 23.88
CA VAL A 176 12.44 3.76 24.46
C VAL A 176 11.53 3.26 23.32
N PRO A 177 11.30 1.95 23.22
CA PRO A 177 10.33 1.42 22.25
C PRO A 177 8.95 2.03 22.52
N ARG A 178 8.39 2.73 21.53
CA ARG A 178 7.04 3.27 21.62
C ARG A 178 6.05 2.29 20.99
N SER A 179 4.90 2.09 21.60
CA SER A 179 3.82 1.35 20.95
C SER A 179 3.24 2.18 19.80
N LEU A 180 2.60 1.52 18.83
CA LEU A 180 1.92 2.20 17.74
C LEU A 180 0.89 3.21 18.26
N GLU A 181 0.20 2.89 19.36
CA GLU A 181 -0.74 3.81 20.04
C GLU A 181 -0.03 5.06 20.57
N SER A 182 1.11 4.89 21.23
CA SER A 182 1.90 6.03 21.72
C SER A 182 2.38 6.92 20.56
N PHE A 183 2.69 6.34 19.41
CA PHE A 183 2.99 7.09 18.20
C PHE A 183 1.77 7.86 17.68
N MET A 184 0.58 7.22 17.69
CA MET A 184 -0.67 7.88 17.32
C MET A 184 -1.01 9.03 18.26
N ASP A 185 -0.84 8.86 19.57
CA ASP A 185 -1.05 9.91 20.56
C ASP A 185 -0.12 11.10 20.32
N MET A 186 1.15 10.84 19.99
CA MET A 186 2.10 11.88 19.63
C MET A 186 1.68 12.63 18.35
N GLN A 187 1.19 11.92 17.32
CA GLN A 187 0.67 12.56 16.10
C GLN A 187 -0.56 13.44 16.42
N ALA A 188 -1.47 12.98 17.26
CA ALA A 188 -2.64 13.74 17.68
C ALA A 188 -2.27 14.96 18.55
N ALA A 189 -1.21 14.86 19.36
CA ALA A 189 -0.69 16.00 20.12
C ALA A 189 -0.13 17.10 19.23
N HIS A 190 0.47 16.74 18.09
CA HIS A 190 0.98 17.70 17.09
C HIS A 190 -0.12 18.24 16.18
N SER A 191 -1.20 17.51 15.99
CA SER A 191 -2.32 17.85 15.10
C SER A 191 -3.64 17.54 15.78
N PRO A 192 -4.12 18.39 16.73
CA PRO A 192 -5.30 18.11 17.53
C PRO A 192 -6.59 17.94 16.71
N GLU A 193 -6.64 18.48 15.50
CA GLU A 193 -7.74 18.30 14.55
C GLU A 193 -7.97 16.81 14.18
N LEU A 194 -6.97 15.95 14.30
CA LEU A 194 -7.10 14.51 14.08
C LEU A 194 -8.10 13.89 15.06
N LEU A 195 -8.18 14.38 16.30
CA LEU A 195 -9.08 13.83 17.32
C LEU A 195 -10.57 13.95 16.97
N SER A 196 -10.92 14.88 16.09
CA SER A 196 -12.28 15.03 15.55
C SER A 196 -12.47 14.36 14.19
N ASN A 197 -11.39 13.85 13.61
CA ASN A 197 -11.42 13.23 12.28
C ASN A 197 -11.90 11.78 12.37
N ARG A 198 -12.97 11.46 11.62
CA ARG A 198 -13.57 10.12 11.65
C ARG A 198 -12.59 9.01 11.24
N HIS A 199 -11.81 9.21 10.18
CA HIS A 199 -10.87 8.18 9.73
C HIS A 199 -9.76 7.92 10.74
N TRP A 200 -9.34 8.97 11.46
CA TRP A 200 -8.40 8.83 12.56
C TRP A 200 -9.00 8.03 13.71
N ILE A 201 -10.22 8.36 14.13
CA ILE A 201 -10.96 7.65 15.19
C ILE A 201 -11.12 6.18 14.80
N ASP A 202 -11.51 5.93 13.55
CA ASP A 202 -11.64 4.57 13.01
C ASP A 202 -10.29 3.83 13.04
N CYS A 203 -9.21 4.49 12.66
CA CYS A 203 -7.86 3.92 12.72
C CYS A 203 -7.44 3.55 14.16
N GLN A 204 -7.66 4.45 15.13
CA GLN A 204 -7.39 4.18 16.53
C GLN A 204 -8.20 2.98 17.05
N ALA A 205 -9.49 2.93 16.74
CA ALA A 205 -10.36 1.83 17.15
C ALA A 205 -9.90 0.47 16.57
N ILE A 206 -9.45 0.44 15.29
CA ILE A 206 -8.92 -0.76 14.66
C ILE A 206 -7.61 -1.19 15.32
N VAL A 207 -6.66 -0.28 15.51
CA VAL A 207 -5.35 -0.57 16.14
C VAL A 207 -5.55 -1.12 17.55
N THR A 208 -6.38 -0.46 18.37
CA THR A 208 -6.70 -0.91 19.73
C THR A 208 -7.42 -2.25 19.72
N GLY A 209 -8.36 -2.46 18.80
CA GLY A 209 -9.08 -3.71 18.64
C GLY A 209 -8.17 -4.88 18.27
N VAL A 210 -7.24 -4.67 17.32
CA VAL A 210 -6.25 -5.70 16.92
C VAL A 210 -5.30 -6.02 18.08
N LYS A 211 -4.87 -5.01 18.84
CA LYS A 211 -4.03 -5.19 20.03
C LYS A 211 -4.76 -6.01 21.10
N THR A 212 -6.00 -5.66 21.41
CA THR A 212 -6.81 -6.36 22.42
C THR A 212 -7.06 -7.81 22.01
N ALA A 213 -7.32 -8.07 20.74
CA ALA A 213 -7.52 -9.41 20.19
C ALA A 213 -6.21 -10.20 20.03
N GLY A 214 -5.04 -9.57 20.13
CA GLY A 214 -3.72 -10.17 19.96
C GLY A 214 -3.32 -10.43 18.51
N SER A 215 -4.23 -10.35 17.56
CA SER A 215 -3.94 -10.50 16.13
C SER A 215 -5.06 -9.95 15.26
N TRP A 216 -4.73 -9.59 14.01
CA TRP A 216 -5.74 -9.21 13.01
C TRP A 216 -6.79 -10.32 12.81
N ARG A 217 -6.39 -11.58 12.76
CA ARG A 217 -7.29 -12.72 12.57
C ARG A 217 -8.31 -12.82 13.71
N ALA A 218 -7.86 -12.75 14.96
CA ALA A 218 -8.72 -12.81 16.13
C ALA A 218 -9.69 -11.61 16.17
N PHE A 219 -9.19 -10.40 15.89
CA PHE A 219 -10.00 -9.19 15.78
C PHE A 219 -11.08 -9.32 14.69
N ARG A 220 -10.71 -9.76 13.50
CA ARG A 220 -11.64 -9.97 12.39
C ARG A 220 -12.73 -10.99 12.72
N ASP A 221 -12.36 -12.09 13.39
CA ASP A 221 -13.25 -13.22 13.64
C ASP A 221 -14.14 -13.00 14.87
N ASP A 222 -13.89 -11.96 15.67
CA ASP A 222 -14.74 -11.57 16.79
C ASP A 222 -16.15 -11.22 16.30
N LYS A 223 -17.16 -11.88 16.89
CA LYS A 223 -18.57 -11.69 16.53
C LYS A 223 -19.09 -10.29 16.87
N ASN A 224 -18.52 -9.67 17.88
CA ASN A 224 -18.89 -8.34 18.36
C ASN A 224 -18.12 -7.21 17.67
N ASN A 225 -17.19 -7.55 16.76
CA ASN A 225 -16.39 -6.56 16.07
C ASN A 225 -17.24 -5.79 15.02
N PRO A 226 -17.45 -4.48 15.19
CA PRO A 226 -18.20 -3.68 14.23
C PRO A 226 -17.53 -3.62 12.85
N TRP A 227 -16.20 -3.82 12.80
CA TRP A 227 -15.40 -3.82 11.57
C TRP A 227 -15.49 -5.13 10.78
N ARG A 228 -16.13 -6.17 11.34
CA ARG A 228 -16.39 -7.43 10.65
C ARG A 228 -17.20 -7.24 9.37
N ALA A 229 -18.11 -6.28 9.37
CA ALA A 229 -18.89 -5.92 8.18
C ALA A 229 -18.03 -5.28 7.08
N TYR A 230 -16.95 -4.57 7.44
CA TYR A 230 -16.04 -3.91 6.50
C TYR A 230 -15.30 -4.89 5.59
N GLU A 231 -15.01 -6.10 6.08
CA GLU A 231 -14.39 -7.18 5.29
C GLU A 231 -15.41 -8.06 4.55
N ARG A 232 -16.66 -8.06 5.02
CA ARG A 232 -17.70 -9.00 4.56
C ARG A 232 -18.63 -8.46 3.51
N VAL A 233 -18.39 -7.30 2.88
CA VAL A 233 -19.09 -7.03 1.61
C VAL A 233 -18.56 -8.04 0.61
N PRO A 234 -19.29 -9.14 0.38
CA PRO A 234 -18.75 -10.18 -0.45
C PRO A 234 -18.74 -9.60 -1.87
N ARG A 235 -17.55 -9.30 -2.41
CA ARG A 235 -17.40 -9.05 -3.85
C ARG A 235 -18.33 -9.97 -4.65
N LYS A 236 -18.43 -11.23 -4.22
CA LYS A 236 -19.35 -12.23 -4.78
C LYS A 236 -20.83 -11.86 -4.68
N ALA A 237 -21.29 -11.27 -3.57
CA ALA A 237 -22.70 -10.88 -3.41
C ALA A 237 -23.05 -9.68 -4.29
N VAL A 238 -22.18 -8.69 -4.38
CA VAL A 238 -22.39 -7.53 -5.26
C VAL A 238 -22.29 -7.92 -6.72
N LEU A 239 -21.31 -8.74 -7.11
CA LEU A 239 -21.21 -9.28 -8.46
C LEU A 239 -22.43 -10.14 -8.82
N ARG A 240 -22.93 -10.93 -7.86
CA ARG A 240 -24.16 -11.73 -8.04
C ARG A 240 -25.37 -10.83 -8.20
N LEU A 241 -25.50 -9.78 -7.39
CA LEU A 241 -26.60 -8.81 -7.50
C LEU A 241 -26.55 -8.06 -8.82
N ARG A 242 -25.37 -7.58 -9.26
CA ARG A 242 -25.18 -6.98 -10.60
C ARG A 242 -25.59 -7.94 -11.72
N SER A 243 -25.17 -9.20 -11.63
CA SER A 243 -25.53 -10.22 -12.61
C SER A 243 -27.03 -10.46 -12.66
N LEU A 244 -27.71 -10.43 -11.50
CA LEU A 244 -29.17 -10.58 -11.44
C LEU A 244 -29.91 -9.37 -12.02
N VAL A 245 -29.43 -8.16 -11.75
CA VAL A 245 -30.01 -6.92 -12.34
C VAL A 245 -29.75 -6.87 -13.84
N ALA A 246 -28.53 -7.18 -14.30
CA ALA A 246 -28.19 -7.21 -15.72
C ALA A 246 -29.02 -8.25 -16.51
N ARG A 247 -29.40 -9.36 -15.87
CA ARG A 247 -30.27 -10.39 -16.45
C ARG A 247 -31.75 -10.10 -16.28
N LYS A 248 -32.15 -8.90 -15.82
CA LYS A 248 -33.51 -8.50 -15.52
C LYS A 248 -34.27 -9.45 -14.56
N ARG A 249 -33.51 -10.18 -13.74
CA ARG A 249 -34.06 -11.10 -12.73
C ARG A 249 -34.23 -10.45 -11.35
N ALA A 250 -33.71 -9.25 -11.16
CA ALA A 250 -33.97 -8.39 -10.03
C ALA A 250 -34.19 -6.97 -10.54
N THR A 251 -35.21 -6.30 -10.03
CA THR A 251 -35.46 -4.89 -10.26
C THR A 251 -35.30 -4.13 -8.96
N THR A 252 -34.80 -2.93 -9.05
CA THR A 252 -34.75 -2.01 -7.90
C THR A 252 -35.47 -0.71 -8.30
N THR A 253 -36.36 -0.27 -7.45
CA THR A 253 -37.08 1.01 -7.62
C THR A 253 -36.23 2.17 -7.08
N ASN A 254 -35.14 1.89 -6.40
CA ASN A 254 -34.27 2.93 -5.83
C ASN A 254 -33.32 3.47 -6.92
N PRO A 255 -33.43 4.78 -7.27
CA PRO A 255 -32.62 5.39 -8.32
C PRO A 255 -31.12 5.36 -8.02
N LEU A 256 -30.71 5.39 -6.73
CA LEU A 256 -29.31 5.29 -6.31
C LEU A 256 -28.71 3.92 -6.64
N PHE A 257 -29.49 2.84 -6.46
CA PHE A 257 -29.04 1.50 -6.85
C PHE A 257 -28.94 1.34 -8.35
N ASN A 258 -29.87 1.94 -9.12
CA ASN A 258 -29.81 1.89 -10.57
C ASN A 258 -28.57 2.65 -11.09
N ALA A 259 -28.27 3.82 -10.55
CA ALA A 259 -27.05 4.56 -10.87
C ALA A 259 -25.78 3.78 -10.46
N LEU A 260 -25.77 3.17 -9.29
CA LEU A 260 -24.66 2.36 -8.80
C LEU A 260 -24.38 1.16 -9.72
N PHE A 261 -25.43 0.46 -10.16
CA PHE A 261 -25.28 -0.71 -11.03
C PHE A 261 -24.95 -0.37 -12.48
N ALA A 262 -25.24 0.84 -12.93
CA ALA A 262 -24.82 1.37 -14.22
C ALA A 262 -23.37 1.89 -14.22
N SER A 263 -22.81 2.12 -13.04
CA SER A 263 -21.45 2.69 -12.89
C SER A 263 -20.35 1.64 -13.08
N PRO A 264 -19.13 2.04 -13.49
CA PRO A 264 -17.96 1.17 -13.51
C PRO A 264 -17.71 0.49 -12.16
N ASN A 265 -17.10 -0.68 -12.19
CA ASN A 265 -16.83 -1.50 -10.98
C ASN A 265 -16.13 -0.71 -9.86
N GLU A 266 -15.18 0.15 -10.23
CA GLU A 266 -14.39 0.94 -9.30
C GLU A 266 -15.25 1.92 -8.48
N ILE A 267 -16.21 2.59 -9.13
CA ILE A 267 -17.15 3.49 -8.46
C ILE A 267 -18.07 2.70 -7.52
N VAL A 268 -18.53 1.53 -7.95
CA VAL A 268 -19.37 0.65 -7.13
C VAL A 268 -18.64 0.23 -5.87
N TRP A 269 -17.36 -0.14 -5.97
CA TRP A 269 -16.57 -0.56 -4.82
C TRP A 269 -16.31 0.61 -3.86
N HIS A 270 -16.11 1.79 -4.40
CA HIS A 270 -15.91 3.00 -3.60
C HIS A 270 -17.17 3.36 -2.79
N VAL A 271 -18.32 3.34 -3.44
CA VAL A 271 -19.60 3.66 -2.79
C VAL A 271 -20.01 2.58 -1.78
N LEU A 272 -19.76 1.30 -2.06
CA LEU A 272 -20.05 0.22 -1.12
C LEU A 272 -19.10 0.22 0.08
N GLY A 273 -17.84 0.58 -0.11
CA GLY A 273 -16.90 0.82 0.99
C GLY A 273 -17.38 1.94 1.90
N PHE A 274 -17.86 3.03 1.31
CA PHE A 274 -18.40 4.17 2.03
C PHE A 274 -19.74 3.86 2.74
N TRP A 275 -20.57 3.02 2.14
CA TRP A 275 -21.88 2.69 2.69
C TRP A 275 -21.81 1.73 3.88
N ASN A 276 -20.92 0.75 3.84
CA ASN A 276 -20.67 -0.13 4.98
C ASN A 276 -20.14 0.60 6.22
N ALA A 277 -19.48 1.75 6.02
CA ALA A 277 -19.05 2.60 7.11
C ALA A 277 -20.20 3.38 7.78
N ARG A 278 -21.42 3.35 7.22
CA ARG A 278 -22.55 4.19 7.66
C ARG A 278 -23.83 3.43 8.04
N ILE A 279 -23.85 2.11 8.06
CA ILE A 279 -25.00 1.37 8.57
C ILE A 279 -24.80 1.20 10.07
N PRO A 280 -25.47 1.99 10.93
CA PRO A 280 -25.62 1.64 12.35
C PRO A 280 -26.44 0.35 12.41
N SER A 281 -26.06 -0.51 13.29
CA SER A 281 -26.77 -1.74 13.68
C SER A 281 -28.23 -1.48 14.00
#